data_e63c59960ee72350be06bce7e383e158
#
_entry.id   e63c59960ee72350be06bce7e383e158
#
_cell.length_a   1.000
_cell.length_b   1.000
_cell.length_c   1.000
_cell.angle_alpha   90.00
_cell.angle_beta   90.00
_cell.angle_gamma   90.00
#
_symmetry.space_group_name_H-M   'P 1'
#
loop_
_entity.id
_entity.type
_entity.pdbx_description
1 polymer ?
#
loop_
_entity_poly.entity_id
_entity_poly.type
_entity_poly.pdbx_seq_one_letter_code
_entity_poly.pdbx_strand_id
1 'polypeptide(L)'
;QVEAVVHDGGPLVVMAGAGSGKTRVLTRRIAYRVATGATDPQRVLALTFTRKAAAELRERLRRTGLRDDVVAGTFHAVALTQLRQRWNDRGIQPPAMLDRKYGLISQLMGRRGRVDPLDVVSEIEWARARLVGPDLYGAAAEMEGRTSPLPVDDMADIMERYQQEKRRRRVVDFDDLLALATRDLVTDPDYAAAIRWRHRHLYV
;
A
#
# COMPACT_ATOMS: atom_id res chain seq x y z
N GLN A 1 -17.57 21.42 -7.57
CA GLN A 1 -16.11 21.32 -7.52
C GLN A 1 -15.48 22.43 -6.67
N VAL A 2 -15.94 23.67 -6.80
CA VAL A 2 -15.43 24.81 -6.01
C VAL A 2 -15.61 24.55 -4.51
N GLU A 3 -16.78 24.15 -4.09
CA GLU A 3 -17.08 23.81 -2.70
C GLU A 3 -16.09 22.79 -2.12
N ALA A 4 -15.79 21.69 -2.86
CA ALA A 4 -14.82 20.70 -2.44
C ALA A 4 -13.37 21.24 -2.35
N VAL A 5 -13.02 22.26 -3.16
CA VAL A 5 -11.71 22.91 -3.13
C VAL A 5 -11.56 23.80 -1.89
N VAL A 6 -12.57 24.61 -1.60
CA VAL A 6 -12.51 25.65 -0.53
C VAL A 6 -12.98 25.13 0.83
N HIS A 7 -13.55 23.92 0.90
CA HIS A 7 -14.07 23.37 2.16
C HIS A 7 -13.03 23.44 3.27
N ASP A 8 -13.37 24.12 4.36
CA ASP A 8 -12.51 24.30 5.51
C ASP A 8 -13.07 23.53 6.70
N GLY A 9 -12.78 22.25 6.75
CA GLY A 9 -13.30 21.36 7.78
C GLY A 9 -12.47 20.09 7.89
N GLY A 10 -12.96 19.16 8.69
CA GLY A 10 -12.36 17.84 8.95
C GLY A 10 -12.21 16.95 7.70
N PRO A 11 -12.24 15.64 7.86
CA PRO A 11 -12.15 14.71 6.75
C PRO A 11 -13.24 14.98 5.70
N LEU A 12 -12.85 15.07 4.42
CA LEU A 12 -13.76 15.29 3.29
C LEU A 12 -13.70 14.12 2.34
N VAL A 13 -14.85 13.51 2.05
CA VAL A 13 -15.01 12.49 1.01
C VAL A 13 -15.70 13.13 -0.20
N VAL A 14 -15.08 13.03 -1.38
CA VAL A 14 -15.65 13.52 -2.64
C VAL A 14 -16.07 12.33 -3.49
N MET A 15 -17.37 12.08 -3.55
CA MET A 15 -17.95 11.03 -4.39
C MET A 15 -18.17 11.58 -5.82
N ALA A 16 -17.52 10.96 -6.80
CA ALA A 16 -17.57 11.42 -8.18
C ALA A 16 -17.27 10.29 -9.18
N GLY A 17 -18.00 10.25 -10.28
CA GLY A 17 -17.82 9.29 -11.37
C GLY A 17 -16.47 9.41 -12.10
N ALA A 18 -16.17 8.46 -12.98
CA ALA A 18 -15.02 8.53 -13.86
C ALA A 18 -15.10 9.79 -14.76
N GLY A 19 -13.95 10.44 -15.02
CA GLY A 19 -13.91 11.64 -15.87
C GLY A 19 -14.42 12.94 -15.24
N SER A 20 -15.03 12.91 -14.05
CA SER A 20 -15.61 14.08 -13.36
C SER A 20 -14.58 15.13 -12.90
N GLY A 21 -13.29 14.81 -12.98
CA GLY A 21 -12.21 15.73 -12.58
C GLY A 21 -11.76 15.59 -11.13
N LYS A 22 -11.92 14.43 -10.49
CA LYS A 22 -11.45 14.15 -9.12
C LYS A 22 -10.01 14.60 -8.87
N THR A 23 -9.07 14.17 -9.71
CA THR A 23 -7.67 14.56 -9.59
C THR A 23 -7.46 16.08 -9.70
N ARG A 24 -8.28 16.76 -10.53
CA ARG A 24 -8.23 18.22 -10.64
C ARG A 24 -8.72 18.91 -9.37
N VAL A 25 -9.78 18.40 -8.75
CA VAL A 25 -10.28 18.90 -7.46
C VAL A 25 -9.21 18.71 -6.38
N LEU A 26 -8.61 17.50 -6.30
CA LEU A 26 -7.57 17.19 -5.34
C LEU A 26 -6.38 18.16 -5.43
N THR A 27 -5.82 18.34 -6.64
CA THR A 27 -4.66 19.21 -6.83
C THR A 27 -4.98 20.68 -6.57
N ARG A 28 -6.16 21.15 -6.97
CA ARG A 28 -6.62 22.52 -6.69
C ARG A 28 -6.86 22.74 -5.20
N ARG A 29 -7.41 21.77 -4.50
CA ARG A 29 -7.58 21.84 -3.04
C ARG A 29 -6.24 21.96 -2.33
N ILE A 30 -5.24 21.13 -2.68
CA ILE A 30 -3.90 21.25 -2.12
C ILE A 30 -3.32 22.65 -2.37
N ALA A 31 -3.35 23.10 -3.64
CA ALA A 31 -2.82 24.42 -4.01
C ALA A 31 -3.55 25.56 -3.28
N TYR A 32 -4.87 25.51 -3.18
CA TYR A 32 -5.67 26.50 -2.46
C TYR A 32 -5.29 26.57 -0.98
N ARG A 33 -5.22 25.42 -0.30
CA ARG A 33 -4.89 25.40 1.14
C ARG A 33 -3.45 25.85 1.44
N VAL A 34 -2.53 25.58 0.52
CA VAL A 34 -1.15 26.12 0.62
C VAL A 34 -1.14 27.62 0.39
N ALA A 35 -1.81 28.12 -0.66
CA ALA A 35 -1.87 29.54 -0.97
C ALA A 35 -2.55 30.39 0.12
N THR A 36 -3.51 29.81 0.84
CA THR A 36 -4.17 30.47 1.98
C THR A 36 -3.42 30.33 3.30
N GLY A 37 -2.27 29.65 3.33
CA GLY A 37 -1.51 29.39 4.56
C GLY A 37 -2.14 28.35 5.50
N ALA A 38 -3.25 27.71 5.08
CA ALA A 38 -3.93 26.69 5.88
C ALA A 38 -3.18 25.35 5.94
N THR A 39 -2.18 25.16 5.08
CA THR A 39 -1.43 23.92 4.97
C THR A 39 0.02 24.20 4.57
N ASP A 40 0.96 23.65 5.33
CA ASP A 40 2.37 23.60 4.97
C ASP A 40 2.56 22.51 3.88
N PRO A 41 3.04 22.85 2.67
CA PRO A 41 3.19 21.89 1.58
C PRO A 41 4.12 20.74 1.94
N GLN A 42 5.14 20.95 2.77
CA GLN A 42 6.08 19.90 3.21
C GLN A 42 5.42 18.86 4.12
N ARG A 43 4.23 19.16 4.65
CA ARG A 43 3.43 18.25 5.48
C ARG A 43 2.26 17.60 4.73
N VAL A 44 2.25 17.73 3.41
CA VAL A 44 1.23 17.11 2.56
C VAL A 44 1.73 15.76 2.05
N LEU A 45 0.88 14.73 2.18
CA LEU A 45 1.02 13.44 1.54
C LEU A 45 -0.16 13.20 0.60
N ALA A 46 0.10 13.08 -0.70
CA ALA A 46 -0.90 12.80 -1.71
C ALA A 46 -0.69 11.40 -2.31
N LEU A 47 -1.64 10.52 -2.08
CA LEU A 47 -1.56 9.11 -2.47
C LEU A 47 -2.50 8.77 -3.62
N THR A 48 -2.12 7.78 -4.41
CA THR A 48 -2.95 7.20 -5.46
C THR A 48 -2.59 5.74 -5.69
N PHE A 49 -3.44 5.00 -6.44
CA PHE A 49 -3.25 3.57 -6.63
C PHE A 49 -2.29 3.22 -7.77
N THR A 50 -2.16 4.04 -8.81
CA THR A 50 -1.39 3.70 -9.99
C THR A 50 -0.20 4.63 -10.23
N ARG A 51 0.87 4.09 -10.83
CA ARG A 51 2.05 4.89 -11.22
C ARG A 51 1.69 6.03 -12.19
N LYS A 52 0.75 5.76 -13.11
CA LYS A 52 0.27 6.76 -14.08
C LYS A 52 -0.43 7.91 -13.36
N ALA A 53 -1.36 7.61 -12.45
CA ALA A 53 -2.06 8.63 -11.67
C ALA A 53 -1.08 9.41 -10.76
N ALA A 54 -0.08 8.74 -10.16
CA ALA A 54 0.94 9.42 -9.37
C ALA A 54 1.81 10.37 -10.22
N ALA A 55 2.16 9.98 -11.43
CA ALA A 55 2.90 10.86 -12.35
C ALA A 55 2.06 12.08 -12.75
N GLU A 56 0.79 11.86 -13.09
CA GLU A 56 -0.16 12.95 -13.42
C GLU A 56 -0.37 13.90 -12.24
N LEU A 57 -0.51 13.35 -11.03
CA LEU A 57 -0.67 14.14 -9.81
C LEU A 57 0.54 15.04 -9.55
N ARG A 58 1.77 14.49 -9.63
CA ARG A 58 3.01 15.27 -9.51
C ARG A 58 3.12 16.36 -10.56
N GLU A 59 2.82 16.04 -11.82
CA GLU A 59 2.87 17.03 -12.91
C GLU A 59 1.87 18.17 -12.70
N ARG A 60 0.66 17.86 -12.21
CA ARG A 60 -0.35 18.89 -11.89
C ARG A 60 0.08 19.76 -10.71
N LEU A 61 0.64 19.18 -9.65
CA LEU A 61 1.17 19.92 -8.51
C LEU A 61 2.34 20.82 -8.92
N ARG A 62 3.24 20.32 -9.78
CA ARG A 62 4.32 21.10 -10.35
C ARG A 62 3.82 22.36 -11.10
N ARG A 63 2.73 22.24 -11.87
CA ARG A 63 2.13 23.37 -12.59
C ARG A 63 1.49 24.41 -11.67
N THR A 64 1.22 24.06 -10.43
CA THR A 64 0.72 25.01 -9.41
C THR A 64 1.83 25.62 -8.55
N GLY A 65 3.10 25.38 -8.89
CA GLY A 65 4.26 25.88 -8.13
C GLY A 65 4.67 25.00 -6.94
N LEU A 66 3.99 23.89 -6.70
CA LEU A 66 4.23 22.98 -5.55
C LEU A 66 5.08 21.74 -5.94
N ARG A 67 6.13 21.94 -6.71
CA ARG A 67 6.87 20.86 -7.35
C ARG A 67 7.55 19.91 -6.37
N ASP A 68 8.27 20.45 -5.40
CA ASP A 68 9.20 19.68 -4.55
C ASP A 68 8.76 19.66 -3.09
N ASP A 69 7.68 20.35 -2.76
CA ASP A 69 7.22 20.52 -1.39
C ASP A 69 6.21 19.43 -0.97
N VAL A 70 5.47 18.87 -1.92
CA VAL A 70 4.40 17.89 -1.65
C VAL A 70 4.89 16.47 -1.97
N VAL A 71 4.83 15.60 -0.98
CA VAL A 71 5.08 14.16 -1.20
C VAL A 71 3.89 13.55 -1.93
N ALA A 72 4.08 13.14 -3.19
CA ALA A 72 3.04 12.52 -4.00
C ALA A 72 3.51 11.20 -4.62
N GLY A 73 2.74 10.13 -4.46
CA GLY A 73 3.13 8.81 -4.94
C GLY A 73 2.02 7.76 -4.85
N THR A 74 2.37 6.52 -5.19
CA THR A 74 1.51 5.38 -4.89
C THR A 74 1.70 4.91 -3.45
N PHE A 75 0.68 4.26 -2.88
CA PHE A 75 0.78 3.66 -1.54
C PHE A 75 2.06 2.83 -1.38
N HIS A 76 2.33 1.94 -2.32
CA HIS A 76 3.51 1.06 -2.27
C HIS A 76 4.84 1.82 -2.37
N ALA A 77 4.92 2.85 -3.23
CA ALA A 77 6.14 3.64 -3.37
C ALA A 77 6.45 4.41 -2.08
N VAL A 78 5.43 4.99 -1.45
CA VAL A 78 5.58 5.69 -0.18
C VAL A 78 5.91 4.71 0.95
N ALA A 79 5.22 3.58 1.04
CA ALA A 79 5.51 2.53 2.01
C ALA A 79 6.97 2.04 1.89
N LEU A 80 7.44 1.76 0.67
CA LEU A 80 8.83 1.35 0.44
C LEU A 80 9.84 2.42 0.87
N THR A 81 9.55 3.70 0.59
CA THR A 81 10.41 4.81 1.01
C THR A 81 10.49 4.90 2.54
N GLN A 82 9.35 4.80 3.22
CA GLN A 82 9.29 4.81 4.69
C GLN A 82 10.01 3.60 5.30
N LEU A 83 9.80 2.40 4.75
CA LEU A 83 10.47 1.18 5.20
C LEU A 83 11.99 1.26 5.01
N ARG A 84 12.47 1.76 3.86
CA ARG A 84 13.91 1.95 3.62
C ARG A 84 14.54 2.90 4.62
N GLN A 85 13.87 4.03 4.90
CA GLN A 85 14.33 4.96 5.91
C GLN A 85 14.42 4.28 7.28
N ARG A 86 13.36 3.55 7.67
CA ARG A 86 13.30 2.86 8.95
C ARG A 86 14.33 1.75 9.09
N TRP A 87 14.59 0.98 8.04
CA TRP A 87 15.67 -0.02 8.03
C TRP A 87 17.03 0.66 8.20
N ASN A 88 17.27 1.76 7.48
CA ASN A 88 18.49 2.54 7.60
C ASN A 88 18.68 3.08 9.03
N ASP A 89 17.65 3.69 9.61
CA ASP A 89 17.68 4.26 10.96
C ASP A 89 17.99 3.19 12.04
N ARG A 90 17.59 1.95 11.78
CA ARG A 90 17.85 0.79 12.64
C ARG A 90 19.14 0.02 12.31
N GLY A 91 19.90 0.45 11.31
CA GLY A 91 21.09 -0.27 10.83
C GLY A 91 20.80 -1.64 10.22
N ILE A 92 19.56 -1.85 9.74
CA ILE A 92 19.12 -3.12 9.15
C ILE A 92 19.34 -3.04 7.63
N GLN A 93 20.05 -4.02 7.08
CA GLN A 93 20.16 -4.15 5.63
C GLN A 93 18.77 -4.39 5.02
N PRO A 94 18.30 -3.55 4.08
CA PRO A 94 17.02 -3.75 3.43
C PRO A 94 16.90 -5.11 2.76
N PRO A 95 15.77 -5.81 2.90
CA PRO A 95 15.53 -7.05 2.17
C PRO A 95 15.44 -6.78 0.67
N ALA A 96 15.84 -7.78 -0.13
CA ALA A 96 15.68 -7.70 -1.58
C ALA A 96 14.21 -7.88 -2.00
N MET A 97 13.84 -7.28 -3.14
CA MET A 97 12.50 -7.52 -3.69
C MET A 97 12.44 -8.88 -4.38
N LEU A 98 11.36 -9.62 -4.10
CA LEU A 98 11.07 -10.89 -4.77
C LEU A 98 10.43 -10.61 -6.14
N ASP A 99 11.18 -10.81 -7.21
CA ASP A 99 10.72 -10.52 -8.57
C ASP A 99 9.69 -11.51 -9.10
N ARG A 100 9.75 -12.78 -8.67
CA ARG A 100 8.94 -13.88 -9.21
C ARG A 100 8.26 -14.68 -8.11
N LYS A 101 7.14 -14.19 -7.61
CA LYS A 101 6.27 -14.89 -6.65
C LYS A 101 5.87 -16.27 -7.15
N TYR A 102 5.44 -16.37 -8.42
CA TYR A 102 5.07 -17.60 -9.08
C TYR A 102 6.15 -18.69 -8.95
N GLY A 103 7.41 -18.38 -9.24
CA GLY A 103 8.50 -19.36 -9.20
C GLY A 103 8.71 -19.95 -7.81
N LEU A 104 8.62 -19.12 -6.77
CA LEU A 104 8.75 -19.57 -5.40
C LEU A 104 7.56 -20.45 -4.99
N ILE A 105 6.34 -20.04 -5.31
CA ILE A 105 5.13 -20.82 -4.99
C ILE A 105 5.13 -22.14 -5.73
N SER A 106 5.44 -22.15 -7.02
CA SER A 106 5.57 -23.38 -7.81
C SER A 106 6.60 -24.37 -7.20
N GLN A 107 7.72 -23.84 -6.70
CA GLN A 107 8.73 -24.64 -5.99
C GLN A 107 8.19 -25.23 -4.67
N LEU A 108 7.42 -24.44 -3.90
CA LEU A 108 6.84 -24.88 -2.63
C LEU A 108 5.72 -25.91 -2.81
N MET A 109 4.94 -25.79 -3.89
CA MET A 109 3.90 -26.75 -4.24
C MET A 109 4.49 -28.13 -4.61
N GLY A 110 5.68 -28.15 -5.23
CA GLY A 110 6.30 -29.37 -5.70
C GLY A 110 5.41 -30.09 -6.71
N ARG A 111 5.24 -31.41 -6.54
CA ARG A 111 4.37 -32.25 -7.39
C ARG A 111 2.93 -32.38 -6.84
N ARG A 112 2.50 -31.45 -5.97
CA ARG A 112 1.16 -31.46 -5.38
C ARG A 112 0.10 -31.07 -6.42
N GLY A 113 -0.41 -32.06 -7.14
CA GLY A 113 -1.65 -31.97 -7.88
C GLY A 113 -1.60 -31.22 -9.22
N ARG A 114 -2.78 -31.16 -9.86
CA ARG A 114 -3.07 -30.51 -11.14
C ARG A 114 -3.46 -29.02 -10.98
N VAL A 115 -3.16 -28.40 -9.83
CA VAL A 115 -3.53 -27.01 -9.54
C VAL A 115 -2.48 -26.09 -10.16
N ASP A 116 -2.92 -25.07 -10.88
CA ASP A 116 -2.03 -24.04 -11.41
C ASP A 116 -1.45 -23.21 -10.24
N PRO A 117 -0.12 -23.06 -10.14
CA PRO A 117 0.47 -22.18 -9.15
C PRO A 117 -0.05 -20.74 -9.20
N LEU A 118 -0.59 -20.27 -10.34
CA LEU A 118 -1.23 -18.95 -10.45
C LEU A 118 -2.51 -18.85 -9.61
N ASP A 119 -3.28 -19.92 -9.49
CA ASP A 119 -4.47 -19.93 -8.65
C ASP A 119 -4.09 -19.79 -7.17
N VAL A 120 -3.01 -20.47 -6.75
CA VAL A 120 -2.45 -20.35 -5.40
C VAL A 120 -1.87 -18.95 -5.15
N VAL A 121 -1.18 -18.37 -6.14
CA VAL A 121 -0.72 -16.96 -6.07
C VAL A 121 -1.90 -16.02 -5.85
N SER A 122 -2.94 -16.14 -6.65
CA SER A 122 -4.14 -15.30 -6.57
C SER A 122 -4.83 -15.42 -5.22
N GLU A 123 -4.86 -16.64 -4.65
CA GLU A 123 -5.46 -16.87 -3.34
C GLU A 123 -4.62 -16.29 -2.20
N ILE A 124 -3.30 -16.40 -2.27
CA ILE A 124 -2.39 -15.71 -1.33
C ILE A 124 -2.57 -14.20 -1.41
N GLU A 125 -2.66 -13.63 -2.61
CA GLU A 125 -2.88 -12.19 -2.81
C GLU A 125 -4.22 -11.74 -2.24
N TRP A 126 -5.28 -12.51 -2.43
CA TRP A 126 -6.59 -12.25 -1.83
C TRP A 126 -6.52 -12.21 -0.31
N ALA A 127 -5.90 -13.22 0.31
CA ALA A 127 -5.75 -13.29 1.76
C ALA A 127 -4.92 -12.11 2.30
N ARG A 128 -3.81 -11.80 1.63
CA ARG A 128 -2.92 -10.68 2.01
C ARG A 128 -3.60 -9.33 1.89
N ALA A 129 -4.40 -9.10 0.87
CA ALA A 129 -5.17 -7.86 0.69
C ALA A 129 -6.18 -7.61 1.83
N ARG A 130 -6.58 -8.68 2.54
CA ARG A 130 -7.50 -8.65 3.69
C ARG A 130 -6.80 -8.80 5.04
N LEU A 131 -5.48 -8.86 5.04
CA LEU A 131 -4.65 -9.11 6.23
C LEU A 131 -4.97 -10.45 6.91
N VAL A 132 -5.45 -11.42 6.14
CA VAL A 132 -5.74 -12.78 6.60
C VAL A 132 -4.45 -13.59 6.65
N GLY A 133 -4.10 -14.09 7.83
CA GLY A 133 -3.00 -15.02 8.06
C GLY A 133 -3.36 -16.46 7.71
N PRO A 134 -2.36 -17.37 7.65
CA PRO A 134 -2.60 -18.79 7.39
C PRO A 134 -3.56 -19.44 8.37
N ASP A 135 -3.50 -19.05 9.64
CA ASP A 135 -4.32 -19.53 10.76
C ASP A 135 -5.80 -19.14 10.64
N LEU A 136 -6.11 -18.04 9.97
CA LEU A 136 -7.45 -17.52 9.77
C LEU A 136 -7.98 -17.78 8.35
N TYR A 137 -7.15 -18.35 7.46
CA TYR A 137 -7.50 -18.51 6.06
C TYR A 137 -8.80 -19.29 5.84
N GLY A 138 -8.95 -20.45 6.48
CA GLY A 138 -10.12 -21.30 6.30
C GLY A 138 -11.42 -20.60 6.70
N ALA A 139 -11.45 -19.97 7.87
CA ALA A 139 -12.63 -19.25 8.33
C ALA A 139 -12.95 -18.03 7.43
N ALA A 140 -11.95 -17.31 6.96
CA ALA A 140 -12.14 -16.18 6.07
C ALA A 140 -12.65 -16.61 4.69
N ALA A 141 -12.12 -17.70 4.14
CA ALA A 141 -12.57 -18.24 2.86
C ALA A 141 -14.03 -18.73 2.92
N GLU A 142 -14.40 -19.42 4.00
CA GLU A 142 -15.78 -19.86 4.23
C GLU A 142 -16.74 -18.67 4.35
N MET A 143 -16.38 -17.67 5.15
CA MET A 143 -17.21 -16.48 5.38
C MET A 143 -17.47 -15.69 4.09
N GLU A 144 -16.50 -15.65 3.16
CA GLU A 144 -16.62 -14.96 1.87
C GLU A 144 -17.12 -15.88 0.74
N GLY A 145 -17.48 -17.14 1.04
CA GLY A 145 -17.96 -18.10 0.04
C GLY A 145 -16.93 -18.42 -1.04
N ARG A 146 -15.64 -18.39 -0.71
CA ARG A 146 -14.56 -18.66 -1.67
C ARG A 146 -14.29 -20.15 -1.80
N THR A 147 -14.03 -20.56 -3.04
CA THR A 147 -13.52 -21.90 -3.32
C THR A 147 -11.99 -21.84 -3.33
N SER A 148 -11.37 -22.49 -2.35
CA SER A 148 -9.91 -22.61 -2.30
C SER A 148 -9.39 -23.50 -3.44
N PRO A 149 -8.28 -23.15 -4.11
CA PRO A 149 -7.69 -23.98 -5.17
C PRO A 149 -7.10 -25.30 -4.66
N LEU A 150 -6.81 -25.37 -3.37
CA LEU A 150 -6.30 -26.54 -2.66
C LEU A 150 -7.18 -26.83 -1.44
N PRO A 151 -7.10 -28.03 -0.82
CA PRO A 151 -7.64 -28.20 0.52
C PRO A 151 -7.19 -27.10 1.45
N VAL A 152 -8.10 -26.62 2.31
CA VAL A 152 -7.87 -25.43 3.17
C VAL A 152 -6.57 -25.54 3.97
N ASP A 153 -6.31 -26.70 4.56
CA ASP A 153 -5.10 -26.94 5.35
C ASP A 153 -3.83 -26.91 4.49
N ASP A 154 -3.88 -27.46 3.26
CA ASP A 154 -2.77 -27.40 2.30
C ASP A 154 -2.50 -25.95 1.86
N MET A 155 -3.55 -25.16 1.68
CA MET A 155 -3.42 -23.76 1.32
C MET A 155 -2.79 -22.95 2.47
N ALA A 156 -3.23 -23.16 3.70
CA ALA A 156 -2.66 -22.56 4.90
C ALA A 156 -1.17 -22.94 5.08
N ASP A 157 -0.81 -24.23 4.88
CA ASP A 157 0.58 -24.71 4.91
C ASP A 157 1.45 -23.99 3.86
N ILE A 158 0.96 -23.88 2.62
CA ILE A 158 1.69 -23.16 1.57
C ILE A 158 1.87 -21.68 1.92
N MET A 159 0.85 -21.03 2.45
CA MET A 159 0.94 -19.62 2.89
C MET A 159 2.02 -19.46 3.97
N GLU A 160 2.04 -20.33 4.98
CA GLU A 160 3.03 -20.29 6.07
C GLU A 160 4.44 -20.54 5.52
N ARG A 161 4.64 -21.59 4.72
CA ARG A 161 5.94 -21.92 4.11
C ARG A 161 6.43 -20.82 3.17
N TYR A 162 5.53 -20.16 2.45
CA TYR A 162 5.86 -19.03 1.62
C TYR A 162 6.43 -17.86 2.45
N GLN A 163 5.81 -17.54 3.58
CA GLN A 163 6.31 -16.51 4.49
C GLN A 163 7.65 -16.91 5.11
N GLN A 164 7.81 -18.18 5.53
CA GLN A 164 9.06 -18.68 6.09
C GLN A 164 10.20 -18.62 5.08
N GLU A 165 9.96 -19.00 3.84
CA GLU A 165 10.95 -18.99 2.79
C GLU A 165 11.37 -17.57 2.40
N LYS A 166 10.45 -16.61 2.36
CA LYS A 166 10.79 -15.20 2.19
C LYS A 166 11.70 -14.69 3.31
N ARG A 167 11.36 -15.01 4.56
CA ARG A 167 12.21 -14.66 5.72
C ARG A 167 13.61 -15.28 5.61
N ARG A 168 13.69 -16.57 5.26
CA ARG A 168 14.96 -17.30 5.08
C ARG A 168 15.85 -16.67 4.01
N ARG A 169 15.25 -16.28 2.88
CA ARG A 169 15.96 -15.63 1.76
C ARG A 169 16.19 -14.13 1.96
N ARG A 170 15.67 -13.54 3.02
CA ARG A 170 15.67 -12.09 3.26
C ARG A 170 15.09 -11.31 2.07
N VAL A 171 13.95 -11.76 1.58
CA VAL A 171 13.22 -11.09 0.50
C VAL A 171 11.83 -10.66 0.97
N VAL A 172 11.30 -9.62 0.33
CA VAL A 172 9.92 -9.15 0.48
C VAL A 172 9.26 -9.08 -0.88
N ASP A 173 8.00 -9.43 -0.96
CA ASP A 173 7.20 -9.19 -2.16
C ASP A 173 6.47 -7.84 -2.09
N PHE A 174 5.70 -7.54 -3.14
CA PHE A 174 5.01 -6.27 -3.25
C PHE A 174 3.94 -6.08 -2.18
N ASP A 175 3.24 -7.17 -1.79
CA ASP A 175 2.19 -7.12 -0.77
C ASP A 175 2.78 -6.91 0.64
N ASP A 176 4.00 -7.40 0.88
CA ASP A 176 4.68 -7.20 2.16
C ASP A 176 4.95 -5.74 2.46
N LEU A 177 5.14 -4.89 1.43
CA LEU A 177 5.46 -3.47 1.65
C LEU A 177 4.37 -2.76 2.45
N LEU A 178 3.10 -2.98 2.09
CA LEU A 178 1.97 -2.37 2.80
C LEU A 178 1.80 -3.02 4.18
N ALA A 179 1.89 -4.33 4.26
CA ALA A 179 1.74 -5.06 5.52
C ALA A 179 2.82 -4.66 6.55
N LEU A 180 4.09 -4.55 6.13
CA LEU A 180 5.19 -4.12 6.99
C LEU A 180 5.05 -2.67 7.42
N ALA A 181 4.71 -1.76 6.51
CA ALA A 181 4.49 -0.36 6.84
C ALA A 181 3.31 -0.20 7.82
N THR A 182 2.20 -0.90 7.59
CA THR A 182 1.04 -0.91 8.50
C THR A 182 1.42 -1.46 9.87
N ARG A 183 2.10 -2.61 9.92
CA ARG A 183 2.58 -3.19 11.17
C ARG A 183 3.43 -2.19 11.96
N ASP A 184 4.42 -1.57 11.31
CA ASP A 184 5.32 -0.65 12.00
C ASP A 184 4.59 0.59 12.54
N LEU A 185 3.56 1.08 11.83
CA LEU A 185 2.71 2.19 12.30
C LEU A 185 1.80 1.79 13.47
N VAL A 186 1.39 0.52 13.53
CA VAL A 186 0.51 0.02 14.61
C VAL A 186 1.32 -0.35 15.86
N THR A 187 2.51 -0.94 15.67
CA THR A 187 3.30 -1.49 16.79
C THR A 187 4.29 -0.52 17.41
N ASP A 188 4.55 0.61 16.76
CA ASP A 188 5.49 1.64 17.24
C ASP A 188 4.80 3.02 17.28
N PRO A 189 4.26 3.41 18.46
CA PRO A 189 3.54 4.67 18.62
C PRO A 189 4.40 5.91 18.33
N ASP A 190 5.68 5.89 18.66
CA ASP A 190 6.59 7.02 18.44
C ASP A 190 6.86 7.21 16.95
N TYR A 191 7.10 6.11 16.24
CA TYR A 191 7.22 6.14 14.79
C TYR A 191 5.92 6.63 14.13
N ALA A 192 4.78 6.13 14.56
CA ALA A 192 3.49 6.57 14.06
C ALA A 192 3.24 8.06 14.32
N ALA A 193 3.65 8.58 15.49
CA ALA A 193 3.57 10.00 15.81
C ALA A 193 4.45 10.84 14.89
N ALA A 194 5.69 10.40 14.64
CA ALA A 194 6.61 11.07 13.72
C ALA A 194 6.07 11.10 12.28
N ILE A 195 5.49 10.02 11.79
CA ILE A 195 4.86 9.96 10.47
C ILE A 195 3.64 10.87 10.39
N ARG A 196 2.77 10.88 11.40
CA ARG A 196 1.62 11.80 11.48
C ARG A 196 2.04 13.27 11.57
N TRP A 197 3.13 13.56 12.26
CA TRP A 197 3.68 14.91 12.31
C TRP A 197 4.23 15.36 10.97
N ARG A 198 4.97 14.48 10.26
CA ARG A 198 5.52 14.72 8.92
C ARG A 198 4.42 14.88 7.86
N HIS A 199 3.39 14.04 7.91
CA HIS A 199 2.30 13.98 6.95
C HIS A 199 0.97 14.36 7.61
N ARG A 200 0.89 15.62 8.05
CA ARG A 200 -0.30 16.13 8.74
C ARG A 200 -1.55 16.19 7.86
N HIS A 201 -1.35 16.34 6.56
CA HIS A 201 -2.43 16.48 5.58
C HIS A 201 -2.35 15.34 4.55
N LEU A 202 -3.31 14.43 4.63
CA LEU A 202 -3.41 13.27 3.74
C LEU A 202 -4.48 13.50 2.68
N TYR A 203 -4.12 13.26 1.43
CA TYR A 203 -5.03 13.29 0.28
C TYR A 203 -4.92 11.97 -0.50
N VAL A 204 -6.08 11.36 -0.84
CA VAL A 204 -6.15 10.08 -1.56
C VAL A 204 -7.05 10.19 -2.79
#